data_f8de5a580f2c7edbec3e94b06a17bd1b
#
_entry.id   f8de5a580f2c7edbec3e94b06a17bd1b
#
_cell.length_a   1.000
_cell.length_b   1.000
_cell.length_c   1.000
_cell.angle_alpha   90.00
_cell.angle_beta   90.00
_cell.angle_gamma   90.00
#
_symmetry.space_group_name_H-M   'P 1'
#
loop_
_entity.id
_entity.type
_entity.pdbx_description
1 polymer ?
#
loop_
_entity_poly.entity_id
_entity_poly.type
_entity_poly.pdbx_seq_one_letter_code
_entity_poly.pdbx_strand_id
1 'polypeptide(L)'
;MVWTLLGVLANQIAAPESLNLTPQQRFFMVSVPILFGGIFRLALGLLVDRIGARPTGILAQLVVIAGLAAAWIIGLKNYEATLLMGMVLGVAGASFAVALPQAGRWYPPHMQGLVMGLAGAGNIGVVIDALLAPRLAAAYGWPAVFGFAIIPAVAVLAIYIIVSKEPPVKITPKKFGDYFRLFGEKDVHWFCFFYTVTFGGFVGLAYSLGMYFKDRFNLTPQQAGDLVALCTAIGALGRPLGGGISDRIGGIKSLHIYYSVACLALIAGGLIESLALNVAAFFIACGAFGMGNGSVFQLLPQRFGKELGLMTGLVGCGGGLGGFLLANMMGQSRQHTGSYLAGLFVFASLCILALIGLNFVKRRWRTTWGAVAAARI
;
A
#
# COMPACT_ATOMS: atom_id res chain seq x y z
N MET A 1 0.06 -7.60 -6.68
CA MET A 1 1.08 -8.13 -7.60
C MET A 1 1.57 -7.05 -8.56
N VAL A 2 0.98 -6.81 -9.71
CA VAL A 2 1.56 -6.00 -10.81
C VAL A 2 1.95 -4.56 -10.46
N TRP A 3 1.31 -3.91 -9.50
CA TRP A 3 1.65 -2.52 -9.13
C TRP A 3 3.04 -2.38 -8.50
N THR A 4 3.61 -3.47 -7.92
CA THR A 4 4.93 -3.48 -7.28
C THR A 4 6.08 -3.82 -8.23
N LEU A 5 5.81 -4.15 -9.50
CA LEU A 5 6.82 -4.60 -10.46
C LEU A 5 8.02 -3.65 -10.60
N LEU A 6 7.78 -2.33 -10.71
CA LEU A 6 8.89 -1.37 -10.79
C LEU A 6 9.75 -1.36 -9.51
N GLY A 7 9.15 -1.58 -8.34
CA GLY A 7 9.89 -1.67 -7.08
C GLY A 7 10.77 -2.91 -7.02
N VAL A 8 10.21 -4.05 -7.38
CA VAL A 8 10.92 -5.35 -7.34
C VAL A 8 12.00 -5.43 -8.41
N LEU A 9 11.75 -4.86 -9.60
CA LEU A 9 12.70 -4.82 -10.72
C LEU A 9 13.65 -3.62 -10.67
N ALA A 10 13.54 -2.75 -9.67
CA ALA A 10 14.29 -1.49 -9.63
C ALA A 10 15.81 -1.66 -9.75
N ASN A 11 16.33 -2.76 -9.20
CA ASN A 11 17.76 -3.06 -9.26
C ASN A 11 18.24 -3.41 -10.68
N GLN A 12 17.40 -4.12 -11.46
CA GLN A 12 17.73 -4.50 -12.84
C GLN A 12 17.48 -3.33 -13.80
N ILE A 13 16.39 -2.58 -13.62
CA ILE A 13 16.07 -1.41 -14.45
C ILE A 13 17.13 -0.31 -14.29
N ALA A 14 17.58 -0.08 -13.06
CA ALA A 14 18.56 0.98 -12.76
C ALA A 14 20.02 0.59 -13.01
N ALA A 15 20.30 -0.64 -13.39
CA ALA A 15 21.65 -1.13 -13.61
C ALA A 15 22.39 -0.34 -14.73
N PRO A 16 23.74 -0.21 -14.66
CA PRO A 16 24.53 0.51 -15.67
C PRO A 16 24.31 0.03 -17.09
N GLU A 17 24.11 -1.27 -17.27
CA GLU A 17 23.84 -1.93 -18.55
C GLU A 17 22.38 -1.74 -19.05
N SER A 18 21.52 -1.09 -18.25
CA SER A 18 20.13 -0.79 -18.58
C SER A 18 19.92 0.73 -18.65
N LEU A 19 19.17 1.34 -17.73
CA LEU A 19 18.87 2.78 -17.76
C LEU A 19 19.88 3.64 -16.96
N ASN A 20 20.82 3.04 -16.25
CA ASN A 20 21.87 3.71 -15.47
C ASN A 20 21.33 4.86 -14.59
N LEU A 21 20.36 4.56 -13.74
CA LEU A 21 19.67 5.56 -12.92
C LEU A 21 20.45 5.90 -11.65
N THR A 22 20.45 7.18 -11.30
CA THR A 22 20.94 7.63 -9.99
C THR A 22 20.09 7.07 -8.85
N PRO A 23 20.60 6.98 -7.60
CA PRO A 23 19.82 6.55 -6.45
C PRO A 23 18.50 7.30 -6.31
N GLN A 24 18.52 8.62 -6.48
CA GLN A 24 17.30 9.45 -6.41
C GLN A 24 16.30 9.08 -7.50
N GLN A 25 16.75 8.97 -8.77
CA GLN A 25 15.88 8.57 -9.88
C GLN A 25 15.28 7.18 -9.66
N ARG A 26 16.05 6.23 -9.15
CA ARG A 26 15.62 4.86 -8.86
C ARG A 26 14.49 4.85 -7.81
N PHE A 27 14.67 5.57 -6.71
CA PHE A 27 13.64 5.65 -5.67
C PHE A 27 12.42 6.47 -6.10
N PHE A 28 12.61 7.53 -6.89
CA PHE A 28 11.49 8.27 -7.46
C PHE A 28 10.68 7.40 -8.43
N MET A 29 11.32 6.67 -9.33
CA MET A 29 10.68 5.73 -10.26
C MET A 29 9.78 4.72 -9.53
N VAL A 30 10.27 4.11 -8.44
CA VAL A 30 9.48 3.13 -7.68
C VAL A 30 8.38 3.77 -6.85
N SER A 31 8.47 5.04 -6.54
CA SER A 31 7.46 5.77 -5.76
C SER A 31 6.29 6.27 -6.61
N VAL A 32 6.46 6.43 -7.92
CA VAL A 32 5.41 6.89 -8.86
C VAL A 32 4.18 5.98 -8.85
N PRO A 33 4.27 4.64 -8.96
CA PRO A 33 3.10 3.77 -8.85
C PRO A 33 2.35 3.94 -7.53
N ILE A 34 3.07 4.20 -6.42
CA ILE A 34 2.48 4.38 -5.11
C ILE A 34 1.68 5.68 -5.06
N LEU A 35 2.26 6.77 -5.55
CA LEU A 35 1.62 8.10 -5.61
C LEU A 35 0.36 8.05 -6.47
N PHE A 36 0.48 7.58 -7.70
CA PHE A 36 -0.66 7.49 -8.62
C PHE A 36 -1.68 6.45 -8.17
N GLY A 37 -1.25 5.37 -7.51
CA GLY A 37 -2.12 4.44 -6.84
C GLY A 37 -2.98 5.12 -5.77
N GLY A 38 -2.42 6.07 -5.02
CA GLY A 38 -3.15 6.91 -4.09
C GLY A 38 -4.16 7.83 -4.79
N ILE A 39 -3.70 8.61 -5.77
CA ILE A 39 -4.51 9.59 -6.51
C ILE A 39 -5.69 8.92 -7.25
N PHE A 40 -5.42 7.84 -7.98
CA PHE A 40 -6.45 7.13 -8.75
C PHE A 40 -7.49 6.43 -7.88
N ARG A 41 -7.24 6.20 -6.57
CA ARG A 41 -8.28 5.75 -5.63
C ARG A 41 -9.44 6.73 -5.53
N LEU A 42 -9.19 8.03 -5.65
CA LEU A 42 -10.25 9.04 -5.67
C LEU A 42 -11.12 8.88 -6.94
N ALA A 43 -10.48 8.73 -8.10
CA ALA A 43 -11.17 8.57 -9.37
C ALA A 43 -11.96 7.24 -9.43
N LEU A 44 -11.31 6.12 -9.06
CA LEU A 44 -11.97 4.81 -9.06
C LEU A 44 -13.08 4.72 -8.01
N GLY A 45 -12.91 5.35 -6.83
CA GLY A 45 -13.95 5.42 -5.81
C GLY A 45 -15.21 6.12 -6.31
N LEU A 46 -15.05 7.25 -7.03
CA LEU A 46 -16.18 7.94 -7.69
C LEU A 46 -16.82 7.08 -8.79
N LEU A 47 -15.99 6.39 -9.57
CA LEU A 47 -16.47 5.56 -10.67
C LEU A 47 -17.28 4.37 -10.14
N VAL A 48 -16.85 3.75 -9.04
CA VAL A 48 -17.60 2.70 -8.32
C VAL A 48 -19.00 3.18 -7.93
N ASP A 49 -19.11 4.41 -7.45
CA ASP A 49 -20.40 4.96 -7.03
C ASP A 49 -21.30 5.38 -8.21
N ARG A 50 -20.74 5.54 -9.42
CA ARG A 50 -21.50 5.93 -10.64
C ARG A 50 -21.92 4.75 -11.50
N ILE A 51 -20.99 3.87 -11.80
CA ILE A 51 -21.22 2.75 -12.75
C ILE A 51 -21.17 1.38 -12.07
N GLY A 52 -20.90 1.32 -10.76
CA GLY A 52 -20.79 0.09 -9.98
C GLY A 52 -19.35 -0.41 -9.83
N ALA A 53 -19.17 -1.33 -8.88
CA ALA A 53 -17.85 -1.87 -8.56
C ALA A 53 -17.33 -2.82 -9.65
N ARG A 54 -18.20 -3.68 -10.18
CA ARG A 54 -17.82 -4.67 -11.20
C ARG A 54 -17.32 -4.04 -12.50
N PRO A 55 -18.05 -3.14 -13.19
CA PRO A 55 -17.56 -2.51 -14.42
C PRO A 55 -16.32 -1.64 -14.16
N THR A 56 -16.24 -0.94 -13.02
CA THR A 56 -15.05 -0.17 -12.64
C THR A 56 -13.82 -1.06 -12.50
N GLY A 57 -13.95 -2.22 -11.84
CA GLY A 57 -12.86 -3.18 -11.68
C GLY A 57 -12.39 -3.77 -13.00
N ILE A 58 -13.32 -4.11 -13.91
CA ILE A 58 -13.00 -4.60 -15.25
C ILE A 58 -12.23 -3.54 -16.05
N LEU A 59 -12.74 -2.30 -16.08
CA LEU A 59 -12.08 -1.19 -16.80
C LEU A 59 -10.66 -0.94 -16.27
N ALA A 60 -10.49 -0.83 -14.95
CA ALA A 60 -9.18 -0.62 -14.33
C ALA A 60 -8.20 -1.75 -14.69
N GLN A 61 -8.67 -2.99 -14.69
CA GLN A 61 -7.82 -4.15 -14.99
C GLN A 61 -7.44 -4.22 -16.48
N LEU A 62 -8.36 -3.85 -17.41
CA LEU A 62 -8.05 -3.73 -18.83
C LEU A 62 -6.99 -2.67 -19.11
N VAL A 63 -7.06 -1.51 -18.44
CA VAL A 63 -6.02 -0.45 -18.55
C VAL A 63 -4.65 -0.98 -18.12
N VAL A 64 -4.59 -1.72 -17.01
CA VAL A 64 -3.34 -2.30 -16.50
C VAL A 64 -2.79 -3.35 -17.47
N ILE A 65 -3.62 -4.24 -18.00
CA ILE A 65 -3.20 -5.27 -18.97
C ILE A 65 -2.68 -4.61 -20.26
N ALA A 66 -3.36 -3.58 -20.76
CA ALA A 66 -2.89 -2.83 -21.93
C ALA A 66 -1.53 -2.16 -21.68
N GLY A 67 -1.32 -1.58 -20.49
CA GLY A 67 -0.02 -1.02 -20.08
C GLY A 67 1.09 -2.07 -19.99
N LEU A 68 0.82 -3.23 -19.40
CA LEU A 68 1.78 -4.35 -19.35
C LEU A 68 2.16 -4.82 -20.75
N ALA A 69 1.18 -4.96 -21.65
CA ALA A 69 1.41 -5.33 -23.05
C ALA A 69 2.25 -4.28 -23.78
N ALA A 70 1.94 -3.00 -23.60
CA ALA A 70 2.73 -1.91 -24.18
C ALA A 70 4.18 -1.92 -23.66
N ALA A 71 4.38 -2.10 -22.35
CA ALA A 71 5.71 -2.17 -21.75
C ALA A 71 6.53 -3.38 -22.28
N TRP A 72 5.86 -4.51 -22.52
CA TRP A 72 6.52 -5.71 -23.06
C TRP A 72 6.83 -5.58 -24.55
N ILE A 73 5.90 -5.08 -25.39
CA ILE A 73 6.03 -5.04 -26.86
C ILE A 73 6.90 -3.86 -27.32
N ILE A 74 6.65 -2.66 -26.78
CA ILE A 74 7.34 -1.42 -27.17
C ILE A 74 8.66 -1.27 -26.41
N GLY A 75 8.69 -1.78 -25.16
CA GLY A 75 9.80 -1.64 -24.21
C GLY A 75 9.80 -0.31 -23.47
N LEU A 76 10.47 -0.29 -22.32
CA LEU A 76 10.71 0.92 -21.52
C LEU A 76 12.14 1.42 -21.80
N LYS A 77 12.28 2.24 -22.85
CA LYS A 77 13.59 2.61 -23.42
C LYS A 77 14.30 3.75 -22.68
N ASN A 78 13.59 4.50 -21.85
CA ASN A 78 14.11 5.65 -21.13
C ASN A 78 13.41 5.82 -19.77
N TYR A 79 13.93 6.74 -18.97
CA TYR A 79 13.41 7.03 -17.63
C TYR A 79 11.96 7.50 -17.66
N GLU A 80 11.58 8.36 -18.60
CA GLU A 80 10.23 8.90 -18.75
C GLU A 80 9.21 7.80 -19.06
N ALA A 81 9.57 6.83 -19.91
CA ALA A 81 8.72 5.68 -20.20
C ALA A 81 8.49 4.81 -18.95
N THR A 82 9.51 4.67 -18.07
CA THR A 82 9.34 3.94 -16.82
C THR A 82 8.44 4.71 -15.85
N LEU A 83 8.50 6.03 -15.82
CA LEU A 83 7.59 6.86 -15.01
C LEU A 83 6.15 6.75 -15.52
N LEU A 84 5.94 6.83 -16.83
CA LEU A 84 4.62 6.65 -17.43
C LEU A 84 4.04 5.26 -17.11
N MET A 85 4.87 4.21 -17.23
CA MET A 85 4.46 2.87 -16.82
C MET A 85 4.12 2.81 -15.32
N GLY A 86 4.87 3.52 -14.49
CA GLY A 86 4.58 3.68 -13.06
C GLY A 86 3.20 4.27 -12.80
N MET A 87 2.78 5.28 -13.58
CA MET A 87 1.43 5.84 -13.51
C MET A 87 0.37 4.79 -13.88
N VAL A 88 0.57 4.03 -14.95
CA VAL A 88 -0.35 2.96 -15.36
C VAL A 88 -0.46 1.88 -14.28
N LEU A 89 0.67 1.44 -13.71
CA LEU A 89 0.68 0.49 -12.60
C LEU A 89 -0.02 1.05 -11.34
N GLY A 90 -0.05 2.38 -11.18
CA GLY A 90 -0.83 3.06 -10.15
C GLY A 90 -2.32 2.72 -10.22
N VAL A 91 -2.88 2.50 -11.41
CA VAL A 91 -4.29 2.05 -11.57
C VAL A 91 -4.51 0.69 -10.88
N ALA A 92 -3.54 -0.24 -10.98
CA ALA A 92 -3.61 -1.51 -10.25
C ALA A 92 -3.61 -1.31 -8.73
N GLY A 93 -2.77 -0.39 -8.22
CA GLY A 93 -2.76 0.00 -6.80
C GLY A 93 -4.05 0.68 -6.33
N ALA A 94 -4.74 1.36 -7.25
CA ALA A 94 -6.01 2.03 -6.97
C ALA A 94 -7.21 1.06 -6.95
N SER A 95 -7.10 -0.16 -7.48
CA SER A 95 -8.17 -1.19 -7.47
C SER A 95 -8.67 -1.52 -6.06
N PHE A 96 -7.89 -1.20 -5.05
CA PHE A 96 -8.26 -1.25 -3.65
C PHE A 96 -9.53 -0.44 -3.32
N ALA A 97 -9.71 0.73 -3.98
CA ALA A 97 -10.92 1.55 -3.85
C ALA A 97 -12.16 0.91 -4.49
N VAL A 98 -11.98 -0.13 -5.30
CA VAL A 98 -13.06 -0.95 -5.86
C VAL A 98 -13.37 -2.15 -4.95
N ALA A 99 -12.34 -2.91 -4.60
CA ALA A 99 -12.48 -4.18 -3.89
C ALA A 99 -13.01 -4.02 -2.45
N LEU A 100 -12.52 -3.03 -1.70
CA LEU A 100 -12.92 -2.84 -0.30
C LEU A 100 -14.41 -2.44 -0.15
N PRO A 101 -14.91 -1.41 -0.85
CA PRO A 101 -16.34 -1.09 -0.77
C PRO A 101 -17.22 -2.21 -1.31
N GLN A 102 -16.79 -2.92 -2.36
CA GLN A 102 -17.52 -4.07 -2.88
C GLN A 102 -17.66 -5.15 -1.80
N ALA A 103 -16.57 -5.57 -1.17
CA ALA A 103 -16.58 -6.56 -0.10
C ALA A 103 -17.38 -6.09 1.13
N GLY A 104 -17.12 -4.87 1.61
CA GLY A 104 -17.79 -4.32 2.80
C GLY A 104 -19.32 -4.20 2.67
N ARG A 105 -19.85 -3.99 1.45
CA ARG A 105 -21.30 -3.85 1.20
C ARG A 105 -22.07 -5.19 1.19
N TRP A 106 -21.36 -6.33 1.15
CA TRP A 106 -21.98 -7.66 1.24
C TRP A 106 -22.17 -8.14 2.67
N TYR A 107 -21.48 -7.53 3.64
CA TYR A 107 -21.42 -8.02 5.01
C TYR A 107 -21.90 -6.99 6.03
N PRO A 108 -22.49 -7.43 7.15
CA PRO A 108 -22.99 -6.55 8.19
C PRO A 108 -21.83 -5.80 8.90
N PRO A 109 -22.15 -4.65 9.57
CA PRO A 109 -21.11 -3.78 10.17
C PRO A 109 -20.16 -4.47 11.15
N HIS A 110 -20.64 -5.45 11.93
CA HIS A 110 -19.83 -6.18 12.90
C HIS A 110 -18.81 -7.15 12.29
N MET A 111 -18.88 -7.44 10.99
CA MET A 111 -17.93 -8.26 10.25
C MET A 111 -17.00 -7.45 9.33
N GLN A 112 -17.22 -6.16 9.22
CA GLN A 112 -16.52 -5.33 8.23
C GLN A 112 -15.01 -5.25 8.49
N GLY A 113 -14.55 -5.25 9.74
CA GLY A 113 -13.12 -5.28 10.07
C GLY A 113 -12.42 -6.51 9.48
N LEU A 114 -12.97 -7.69 9.73
CA LEU A 114 -12.44 -8.94 9.18
C LEU A 114 -12.53 -8.97 7.65
N VAL A 115 -13.69 -8.62 7.08
CA VAL A 115 -13.94 -8.70 5.63
C VAL A 115 -13.06 -7.73 4.85
N MET A 116 -12.93 -6.49 5.32
CA MET A 116 -12.05 -5.51 4.71
C MET A 116 -10.57 -5.87 4.93
N GLY A 117 -10.25 -6.50 6.06
CA GLY A 117 -8.93 -7.09 6.31
C GLY A 117 -8.58 -8.18 5.29
N LEU A 118 -9.51 -9.12 5.05
CA LEU A 118 -9.34 -10.19 4.05
C LEU A 118 -9.21 -9.65 2.63
N ALA A 119 -10.07 -8.68 2.25
CA ALA A 119 -9.95 -8.03 0.95
C ALA A 119 -8.60 -7.31 0.79
N GLY A 120 -8.09 -6.72 1.89
CA GLY A 120 -6.77 -6.11 1.94
C GLY A 120 -5.61 -7.09 1.95
N ALA A 121 -5.82 -8.34 2.33
CA ALA A 121 -4.80 -9.40 2.27
C ALA A 121 -4.40 -9.76 0.82
N GLY A 122 -5.12 -9.26 -0.19
CA GLY A 122 -4.69 -9.28 -1.60
C GLY A 122 -3.29 -8.69 -1.82
N ASN A 123 -2.77 -7.91 -0.89
CA ASN A 123 -1.37 -7.48 -0.87
C ASN A 123 -0.36 -8.65 -0.80
N ILE A 124 -0.78 -9.89 -0.48
CA ILE A 124 0.07 -11.10 -0.58
C ILE A 124 0.66 -11.26 -1.98
N GLY A 125 0.03 -10.72 -3.02
CA GLY A 125 0.59 -10.66 -4.37
C GLY A 125 1.95 -9.96 -4.46
N VAL A 126 2.30 -9.08 -3.52
CA VAL A 126 3.63 -8.46 -3.43
C VAL A 126 4.70 -9.50 -3.11
N VAL A 127 4.36 -10.50 -2.30
CA VAL A 127 5.26 -11.63 -1.97
C VAL A 127 5.59 -12.44 -3.21
N ILE A 128 4.56 -12.75 -4.01
CA ILE A 128 4.73 -13.48 -5.28
C ILE A 128 5.63 -12.69 -6.23
N ASP A 129 5.41 -11.38 -6.36
CA ASP A 129 6.25 -10.49 -7.17
C ASP A 129 7.71 -10.51 -6.69
N ALA A 130 7.93 -10.33 -5.38
CA ALA A 130 9.27 -10.27 -4.81
C ALA A 130 10.07 -11.58 -5.02
N LEU A 131 9.37 -12.72 -4.99
CA LEU A 131 9.99 -14.03 -5.23
C LEU A 131 10.23 -14.31 -6.71
N LEU A 132 9.25 -14.05 -7.56
CA LEU A 132 9.29 -14.48 -8.96
C LEU A 132 9.93 -13.47 -9.90
N ALA A 133 9.64 -12.16 -9.75
CA ALA A 133 10.07 -11.17 -10.72
C ALA A 133 11.60 -11.05 -10.85
N PRO A 134 12.41 -11.05 -9.77
CA PRO A 134 13.88 -11.02 -9.91
C PRO A 134 14.44 -12.29 -10.57
N ARG A 135 13.81 -13.44 -10.34
CA ARG A 135 14.23 -14.73 -10.96
C ARG A 135 13.90 -14.76 -12.45
N LEU A 136 12.69 -14.33 -12.82
CA LEU A 136 12.29 -14.20 -14.23
C LEU A 136 13.15 -13.17 -14.95
N ALA A 137 13.46 -12.06 -14.30
CA ALA A 137 14.33 -11.03 -14.87
C ALA A 137 15.76 -11.53 -15.10
N ALA A 138 16.28 -12.39 -14.22
CA ALA A 138 17.60 -13.00 -14.39
C ALA A 138 17.63 -14.03 -15.55
N ALA A 139 16.54 -14.76 -15.78
CA ALA A 139 16.45 -15.79 -16.81
C ALA A 139 16.10 -15.22 -18.20
N TYR A 140 15.20 -14.22 -18.27
CA TYR A 140 14.61 -13.74 -19.52
C TYR A 140 14.79 -12.24 -19.76
N GLY A 141 15.52 -11.54 -18.87
CA GLY A 141 15.60 -10.08 -18.87
C GLY A 141 14.38 -9.41 -18.20
N TRP A 142 14.60 -8.25 -17.58
CA TRP A 142 13.53 -7.54 -16.87
C TRP A 142 12.34 -7.09 -17.76
N PRO A 143 12.48 -6.77 -19.07
CA PRO A 143 11.33 -6.42 -19.91
C PRO A 143 10.34 -7.57 -20.10
N ALA A 144 10.82 -8.82 -20.16
CA ALA A 144 9.97 -9.99 -20.31
C ALA A 144 9.03 -10.22 -19.10
N VAL A 145 9.42 -9.71 -17.93
CA VAL A 145 8.59 -9.86 -16.70
C VAL A 145 7.24 -9.16 -16.86
N PHE A 146 7.18 -8.04 -17.58
CA PHE A 146 5.89 -7.38 -17.88
C PHE A 146 4.98 -8.26 -18.74
N GLY A 147 5.56 -9.00 -19.70
CA GLY A 147 4.83 -10.00 -20.50
C GLY A 147 4.30 -11.16 -19.64
N PHE A 148 5.16 -11.73 -18.78
CA PHE A 148 4.73 -12.79 -17.86
C PHE A 148 3.64 -12.34 -16.89
N ALA A 149 3.65 -11.07 -16.46
CA ALA A 149 2.63 -10.51 -15.57
C ALA A 149 1.25 -10.39 -16.22
N ILE A 150 1.15 -10.39 -17.56
CA ILE A 150 -0.13 -10.40 -18.29
C ILE A 150 -0.91 -11.69 -17.99
N ILE A 151 -0.22 -12.83 -17.89
CA ILE A 151 -0.87 -14.13 -17.70
C ILE A 151 -1.75 -14.15 -16.45
N PRO A 152 -1.22 -13.90 -15.23
CA PRO A 152 -2.06 -13.86 -14.04
C PRO A 152 -3.06 -12.68 -14.06
N ALA A 153 -2.73 -11.55 -14.70
CA ALA A 153 -3.66 -10.42 -14.79
C ALA A 153 -4.90 -10.79 -15.64
N VAL A 154 -4.72 -11.47 -16.77
CA VAL A 154 -5.84 -11.96 -17.60
C VAL A 154 -6.63 -13.05 -16.90
N ALA A 155 -5.95 -13.99 -16.22
CA ALA A 155 -6.62 -15.04 -15.44
C ALA A 155 -7.51 -14.44 -14.32
N VAL A 156 -6.99 -13.45 -13.58
CA VAL A 156 -7.76 -12.75 -12.54
C VAL A 156 -8.92 -11.96 -13.15
N LEU A 157 -8.72 -11.30 -14.31
CA LEU A 157 -9.80 -10.60 -15.01
C LEU A 157 -10.91 -11.57 -15.42
N ALA A 158 -10.57 -12.72 -15.97
CA ALA A 158 -11.56 -13.74 -16.36
C ALA A 158 -12.35 -14.25 -15.14
N ILE A 159 -11.66 -14.59 -14.05
CA ILE A 159 -12.29 -15.00 -12.78
C ILE A 159 -13.19 -13.87 -12.26
N TYR A 160 -12.72 -12.63 -12.27
CA TYR A 160 -13.48 -11.47 -11.80
C TYR A 160 -14.75 -11.24 -12.61
N ILE A 161 -14.70 -11.37 -13.93
CA ILE A 161 -15.87 -11.26 -14.82
C ILE A 161 -16.91 -12.35 -14.51
N ILE A 162 -16.47 -13.58 -14.23
CA ILE A 162 -17.36 -14.72 -14.00
C ILE A 162 -17.98 -14.67 -12.60
N VAL A 163 -17.15 -14.39 -11.58
CA VAL A 163 -17.54 -14.55 -10.16
C VAL A 163 -18.10 -13.27 -9.56
N SER A 164 -17.58 -12.10 -9.97
CA SER A 164 -17.93 -10.83 -9.34
C SER A 164 -19.40 -10.43 -9.62
N LYS A 165 -20.10 -10.03 -8.56
CA LYS A 165 -21.46 -9.51 -8.61
C LYS A 165 -21.51 -8.13 -7.96
N GLU A 166 -22.47 -7.31 -8.39
CA GLU A 166 -22.76 -6.04 -7.71
C GLU A 166 -23.38 -6.31 -6.34
N PRO A 167 -23.01 -5.53 -5.31
CA PRO A 167 -23.65 -5.61 -3.99
C PRO A 167 -25.15 -5.31 -4.10
N PRO A 168 -25.98 -5.94 -3.25
CA PRO A 168 -27.44 -5.76 -3.28
C PRO A 168 -27.91 -4.36 -2.86
N VAL A 169 -27.01 -3.58 -2.24
CA VAL A 169 -27.31 -2.23 -1.75
C VAL A 169 -27.19 -1.22 -2.89
N LYS A 170 -28.30 -0.58 -3.26
CA LYS A 170 -28.27 0.56 -4.22
C LYS A 170 -27.48 1.72 -3.63
N ILE A 171 -26.48 2.17 -4.41
CA ILE A 171 -25.60 3.28 -4.01
C ILE A 171 -26.20 4.56 -4.59
N THR A 172 -26.30 5.61 -3.74
CA THR A 172 -26.58 6.96 -4.20
C THR A 172 -25.31 7.52 -4.87
N PRO A 173 -25.35 7.89 -6.16
CA PRO A 173 -24.16 8.41 -6.83
C PRO A 173 -23.60 9.63 -6.10
N LYS A 174 -22.31 9.59 -5.78
CA LYS A 174 -21.60 10.70 -5.13
C LYS A 174 -20.99 11.61 -6.19
N LYS A 175 -20.95 12.91 -5.88
CA LYS A 175 -20.32 13.93 -6.74
C LYS A 175 -18.89 14.19 -6.26
N PHE A 176 -18.04 14.67 -7.15
CA PHE A 176 -16.66 15.06 -6.77
C PHE A 176 -16.65 16.11 -5.64
N GLY A 177 -17.64 17.01 -5.62
CA GLY A 177 -17.82 17.99 -4.54
C GLY A 177 -18.03 17.38 -3.14
N ASP A 178 -18.53 16.14 -3.04
CA ASP A 178 -18.72 15.46 -1.76
C ASP A 178 -17.39 15.14 -1.07
N TYR A 179 -16.29 14.94 -1.83
CA TYR A 179 -14.94 14.83 -1.28
C TYR A 179 -14.51 16.11 -0.57
N PHE A 180 -14.75 17.28 -1.20
CA PHE A 180 -14.39 18.57 -0.59
C PHE A 180 -15.16 18.82 0.71
N ARG A 181 -16.45 18.43 0.75
CA ARG A 181 -17.23 18.55 1.98
C ARG A 181 -16.65 17.70 3.11
N LEU A 182 -16.24 16.46 2.81
CA LEU A 182 -15.62 15.58 3.80
C LEU A 182 -14.27 16.11 4.28
N PHE A 183 -13.48 16.77 3.43
CA PHE A 183 -12.23 17.39 3.85
C PHE A 183 -12.42 18.49 4.91
N GLY A 184 -13.62 19.05 5.05
CA GLY A 184 -13.94 19.98 6.15
C GLY A 184 -14.02 19.30 7.52
N GLU A 185 -14.13 17.96 7.58
CA GLU A 185 -14.24 17.22 8.84
C GLU A 185 -12.86 16.88 9.42
N LYS A 186 -12.62 17.30 10.68
CA LYS A 186 -11.34 17.05 11.37
C LYS A 186 -10.97 15.58 11.46
N ASP A 187 -11.93 14.68 11.58
CA ASP A 187 -11.69 13.24 11.71
C ASP A 187 -11.14 12.65 10.42
N VAL A 188 -11.52 13.18 9.24
CA VAL A 188 -10.98 12.76 7.94
C VAL A 188 -9.47 12.93 7.88
N HIS A 189 -8.96 14.09 8.31
CA HIS A 189 -7.52 14.37 8.33
C HIS A 189 -6.76 13.40 9.24
N TRP A 190 -7.32 13.06 10.41
CA TRP A 190 -6.71 12.10 11.31
C TRP A 190 -6.69 10.69 10.73
N PHE A 191 -7.77 10.22 10.11
CA PHE A 191 -7.79 8.93 9.44
C PHE A 191 -6.82 8.86 8.26
N CYS A 192 -6.76 9.92 7.44
CA CYS A 192 -5.78 10.03 6.36
C CYS A 192 -4.35 9.99 6.93
N PHE A 193 -4.05 10.75 7.96
CA PHE A 193 -2.72 10.77 8.58
C PHE A 193 -2.34 9.42 9.19
N PHE A 194 -3.22 8.79 9.95
CA PHE A 194 -2.95 7.47 10.52
C PHE A 194 -2.69 6.43 9.43
N TYR A 195 -3.45 6.47 8.34
CA TYR A 195 -3.23 5.54 7.24
C TYR A 195 -2.00 5.89 6.40
N THR A 196 -1.65 7.17 6.31
CA THR A 196 -0.37 7.63 5.75
C THR A 196 0.81 6.94 6.45
N VAL A 197 0.76 6.81 7.77
CA VAL A 197 1.83 6.17 8.53
C VAL A 197 1.75 4.64 8.42
N THR A 198 0.58 4.00 8.62
CA THR A 198 0.49 2.54 8.58
C THR A 198 0.66 1.96 7.18
N PHE A 199 -0.19 2.37 6.24
CA PHE A 199 -0.14 1.83 4.88
C PHE A 199 1.05 2.39 4.10
N GLY A 200 1.35 3.68 4.29
CA GLY A 200 2.51 4.31 3.69
C GLY A 200 3.81 3.66 4.16
N GLY A 201 3.94 3.35 5.45
CA GLY A 201 5.08 2.62 5.98
C GLY A 201 5.22 1.23 5.37
N PHE A 202 4.13 0.46 5.34
CA PHE A 202 4.11 -0.87 4.74
C PHE A 202 4.51 -0.86 3.26
N VAL A 203 3.83 -0.03 2.47
CA VAL A 203 4.05 0.03 1.02
C VAL A 203 5.40 0.65 0.69
N GLY A 204 5.79 1.73 1.37
CA GLY A 204 7.09 2.35 1.18
C GLY A 204 8.24 1.37 1.44
N LEU A 205 8.17 0.55 2.49
CA LEU A 205 9.13 -0.52 2.73
C LEU A 205 9.07 -1.59 1.65
N ALA A 206 7.87 -2.06 1.28
CA ALA A 206 7.71 -3.10 0.25
C ALA A 206 8.38 -2.73 -1.08
N TYR A 207 8.37 -1.44 -1.46
CA TYR A 207 9.02 -0.96 -2.68
C TYR A 207 10.51 -0.65 -2.50
N SER A 208 10.97 -0.31 -1.29
CA SER A 208 12.32 0.20 -1.06
C SER A 208 13.29 -0.85 -0.51
N LEU A 209 12.80 -1.86 0.22
CA LEU A 209 13.66 -2.83 0.90
C LEU A 209 14.53 -3.65 -0.05
N GLY A 210 14.07 -3.93 -1.27
CA GLY A 210 14.89 -4.65 -2.26
C GLY A 210 16.16 -3.89 -2.63
N MET A 211 16.05 -2.56 -2.79
CA MET A 211 17.20 -1.69 -3.04
C MET A 211 18.05 -1.53 -1.77
N TYR A 212 17.40 -1.37 -0.61
CA TYR A 212 18.07 -1.26 0.67
C TYR A 212 18.93 -2.49 0.99
N PHE A 213 18.38 -3.69 0.91
CA PHE A 213 19.11 -4.93 1.21
C PHE A 213 20.26 -5.17 0.22
N LYS A 214 20.01 -4.93 -1.08
CA LYS A 214 21.06 -5.04 -2.08
C LYS A 214 22.22 -4.08 -1.79
N ASP A 215 21.92 -2.80 -1.57
CA ASP A 215 22.94 -1.76 -1.45
C ASP A 215 23.70 -1.82 -0.10
N ARG A 216 23.00 -2.21 1.01
CA ARG A 216 23.61 -2.24 2.34
C ARG A 216 24.38 -3.52 2.62
N PHE A 217 23.90 -4.65 2.13
CA PHE A 217 24.48 -5.98 2.42
C PHE A 217 25.07 -6.65 1.19
N ASN A 218 25.18 -5.94 0.07
CA ASN A 218 25.74 -6.42 -1.20
C ASN A 218 25.13 -7.74 -1.66
N LEU A 219 23.79 -7.85 -1.55
CA LEU A 219 23.03 -9.04 -1.92
C LEU A 219 22.70 -9.04 -3.42
N THR A 220 22.49 -10.23 -3.97
CA THR A 220 21.93 -10.35 -5.32
C THR A 220 20.47 -9.86 -5.34
N PRO A 221 19.93 -9.45 -6.51
CA PRO A 221 18.52 -9.06 -6.61
C PRO A 221 17.55 -10.16 -6.14
N GLN A 222 17.88 -11.44 -6.37
CA GLN A 222 17.09 -12.58 -5.93
C GLN A 222 17.07 -12.70 -4.40
N GLN A 223 18.24 -12.66 -3.77
CA GLN A 223 18.35 -12.70 -2.30
C GLN A 223 17.60 -11.52 -1.66
N ALA A 224 17.77 -10.32 -2.19
CA ALA A 224 17.04 -9.15 -1.72
C ALA A 224 15.52 -9.32 -1.89
N GLY A 225 15.08 -9.90 -3.01
CA GLY A 225 13.67 -10.23 -3.27
C GLY A 225 13.09 -11.23 -2.24
N ASP A 226 13.85 -12.27 -1.87
CA ASP A 226 13.45 -13.25 -0.87
C ASP A 226 13.23 -12.61 0.51
N LEU A 227 14.12 -11.68 0.90
CA LEU A 227 13.98 -10.94 2.16
C LEU A 227 12.80 -9.97 2.13
N VAL A 228 12.56 -9.30 0.99
CA VAL A 228 11.36 -8.47 0.80
C VAL A 228 10.11 -9.31 0.91
N ALA A 229 10.08 -10.48 0.27
CA ALA A 229 8.95 -11.41 0.33
C ALA A 229 8.64 -11.81 1.78
N LEU A 230 9.67 -12.15 2.56
CA LEU A 230 9.54 -12.49 3.97
C LEU A 230 8.95 -11.32 4.79
N CYS A 231 9.51 -10.12 4.64
CA CYS A 231 9.04 -8.94 5.37
C CYS A 231 7.62 -8.52 4.97
N THR A 232 7.29 -8.58 3.68
CA THR A 232 5.97 -8.15 3.20
C THR A 232 4.87 -9.19 3.46
N ALA A 233 5.21 -10.47 3.54
CA ALA A 233 4.26 -11.53 3.87
C ALA A 233 3.59 -11.30 5.23
N ILE A 234 4.40 -11.03 6.27
CA ILE A 234 3.83 -10.76 7.60
C ILE A 234 2.97 -9.50 7.63
N GLY A 235 3.32 -8.47 6.85
CA GLY A 235 2.52 -7.26 6.75
C GLY A 235 1.18 -7.48 6.04
N ALA A 236 1.17 -8.27 4.96
CA ALA A 236 -0.06 -8.62 4.24
C ALA A 236 -0.98 -9.50 5.09
N LEU A 237 -0.45 -10.56 5.71
CA LEU A 237 -1.18 -11.48 6.57
C LEU A 237 -1.54 -10.85 7.92
N GLY A 238 -0.75 -9.91 8.40
CA GLY A 238 -0.99 -9.16 9.63
C GLY A 238 -2.26 -8.30 9.57
N ARG A 239 -2.71 -7.90 8.39
CA ARG A 239 -3.84 -6.99 8.23
C ARG A 239 -5.17 -7.54 8.81
N PRO A 240 -5.64 -8.75 8.44
CA PRO A 240 -6.83 -9.33 9.07
C PRO A 240 -6.63 -9.61 10.56
N LEU A 241 -5.42 -10.02 10.97
CA LEU A 241 -5.10 -10.24 12.38
C LEU A 241 -5.22 -8.94 13.19
N GLY A 242 -4.64 -7.85 12.68
CA GLY A 242 -4.70 -6.53 13.32
C GLY A 242 -6.13 -6.01 13.42
N GLY A 243 -6.96 -6.20 12.38
CA GLY A 243 -8.39 -5.88 12.40
C GLY A 243 -9.13 -6.68 13.47
N GLY A 244 -8.96 -7.99 13.51
CA GLY A 244 -9.61 -8.86 14.51
C GLY A 244 -9.15 -8.59 15.95
N ILE A 245 -7.87 -8.25 16.16
CA ILE A 245 -7.38 -7.81 17.48
C ILE A 245 -8.03 -6.48 17.85
N SER A 246 -8.15 -5.54 16.91
CA SER A 246 -8.78 -4.25 17.14
C SER A 246 -10.26 -4.34 17.48
N ASP A 247 -10.98 -5.32 16.92
CA ASP A 247 -12.36 -5.59 17.28
C ASP A 247 -12.50 -6.00 18.77
N ARG A 248 -11.47 -6.65 19.33
CA ARG A 248 -11.46 -7.13 20.72
C ARG A 248 -10.98 -6.09 21.73
N ILE A 249 -9.83 -5.44 21.46
CA ILE A 249 -9.16 -4.54 22.41
C ILE A 249 -9.39 -3.04 22.14
N GLY A 250 -10.01 -2.72 21.00
CA GLY A 250 -10.26 -1.37 20.50
C GLY A 250 -9.18 -0.87 19.52
N GLY A 251 -9.63 -0.19 18.46
CA GLY A 251 -8.75 0.27 17.39
C GLY A 251 -7.72 1.29 17.83
N ILE A 252 -8.08 2.23 18.71
CA ILE A 252 -7.16 3.24 19.25
C ILE A 252 -6.03 2.58 20.05
N LYS A 253 -6.36 1.61 20.93
CA LYS A 253 -5.36 0.90 21.73
C LYS A 253 -4.42 0.07 20.84
N SER A 254 -4.97 -0.59 19.85
CA SER A 254 -4.21 -1.37 18.86
C SER A 254 -3.23 -0.48 18.08
N LEU A 255 -3.67 0.68 17.60
CA LEU A 255 -2.81 1.63 16.88
C LEU A 255 -1.67 2.17 17.76
N HIS A 256 -1.89 2.42 19.06
CA HIS A 256 -0.80 2.79 19.97
C HIS A 256 0.29 1.72 20.01
N ILE A 257 -0.11 0.44 20.13
CA ILE A 257 0.85 -0.68 20.17
C ILE A 257 1.61 -0.74 18.83
N TYR A 258 0.88 -0.72 17.70
CA TYR A 258 1.50 -0.93 16.40
C TYR A 258 2.41 0.23 15.96
N TYR A 259 2.06 1.48 16.24
CA TYR A 259 2.96 2.61 15.98
C TYR A 259 4.20 2.59 16.87
N SER A 260 4.08 2.20 18.15
CA SER A 260 5.23 2.06 19.02
C SER A 260 6.20 0.99 18.54
N VAL A 261 5.66 -0.18 18.18
CA VAL A 261 6.46 -1.30 17.65
C VAL A 261 7.10 -0.92 16.31
N ALA A 262 6.34 -0.30 15.39
CA ALA A 262 6.87 0.12 14.09
C ALA A 262 7.98 1.18 14.24
N CYS A 263 7.80 2.16 15.13
CA CYS A 263 8.81 3.19 15.40
C CYS A 263 10.13 2.56 15.86
N LEU A 264 10.08 1.71 16.89
CA LEU A 264 11.27 1.03 17.42
C LEU A 264 11.92 0.13 16.37
N ALA A 265 11.12 -0.60 15.60
CA ALA A 265 11.61 -1.48 14.56
C ALA A 265 12.27 -0.72 13.39
N LEU A 266 11.75 0.45 12.98
CA LEU A 266 12.39 1.30 11.97
C LEU A 266 13.73 1.86 12.46
N ILE A 267 13.80 2.31 13.70
CA ILE A 267 15.04 2.79 14.31
C ILE A 267 16.07 1.66 14.36
N ALA A 268 15.66 0.49 14.85
CA ALA A 268 16.50 -0.70 14.89
C ALA A 268 16.99 -1.11 13.49
N GLY A 269 16.11 -1.16 12.49
CA GLY A 269 16.46 -1.45 11.10
C GLY A 269 17.46 -0.46 10.50
N GLY A 270 17.41 0.81 10.90
CA GLY A 270 18.40 1.81 10.48
C GLY A 270 19.79 1.59 11.10
N LEU A 271 19.85 1.17 12.35
CA LEU A 271 21.09 1.11 13.16
C LEU A 271 21.80 -0.26 13.10
N ILE A 272 21.04 -1.35 13.02
CA ILE A 272 21.58 -2.72 13.10
C ILE A 272 22.37 -3.07 11.83
N GLU A 273 23.61 -3.54 11.99
CA GLU A 273 24.50 -3.94 10.89
C GLU A 273 24.38 -5.43 10.55
N SER A 274 23.98 -6.29 11.49
CA SER A 274 23.75 -7.71 11.20
C SER A 274 22.57 -7.92 10.29
N LEU A 275 22.76 -8.62 9.16
CA LEU A 275 21.69 -8.91 8.20
C LEU A 275 20.50 -9.59 8.86
N ALA A 276 20.70 -10.62 9.66
CA ALA A 276 19.63 -11.39 10.29
C ALA A 276 18.77 -10.53 11.22
N LEU A 277 19.41 -9.72 12.09
CA LEU A 277 18.71 -8.84 13.01
C LEU A 277 18.06 -7.64 12.30
N ASN A 278 18.69 -7.16 11.22
CA ASN A 278 18.13 -6.11 10.37
C ASN A 278 16.84 -6.58 9.67
N VAL A 279 16.89 -7.78 9.10
CA VAL A 279 15.69 -8.42 8.49
C VAL A 279 14.61 -8.62 9.55
N ALA A 280 14.96 -9.09 10.75
CA ALA A 280 14.00 -9.25 11.85
C ALA A 280 13.35 -7.91 12.23
N ALA A 281 14.11 -6.82 12.26
CA ALA A 281 13.58 -5.48 12.53
C ALA A 281 12.56 -5.05 11.45
N PHE A 282 12.88 -5.21 10.16
CA PHE A 282 11.94 -4.87 9.09
C PHE A 282 10.75 -5.83 9.00
N PHE A 283 10.92 -7.10 9.33
CA PHE A 283 9.83 -8.06 9.47
C PHE A 283 8.82 -7.59 10.54
N ILE A 284 9.31 -7.17 11.71
CA ILE A 284 8.49 -6.61 12.79
C ILE A 284 7.83 -5.29 12.36
N ALA A 285 8.56 -4.39 11.69
CA ALA A 285 8.02 -3.12 11.20
C ALA A 285 6.89 -3.36 10.19
N CYS A 286 7.09 -4.21 9.20
CA CYS A 286 6.07 -4.57 8.20
C CYS A 286 4.84 -5.23 8.84
N GLY A 287 5.04 -6.12 9.82
CA GLY A 287 3.98 -6.74 10.60
C GLY A 287 3.16 -5.71 11.37
N ALA A 288 3.82 -4.81 12.09
CA ALA A 288 3.17 -3.74 12.85
C ALA A 288 2.38 -2.79 11.94
N PHE A 289 2.93 -2.38 10.80
CA PHE A 289 2.21 -1.57 9.81
C PHE A 289 1.02 -2.32 9.19
N GLY A 290 1.20 -3.60 8.86
CA GLY A 290 0.11 -4.43 8.35
C GLY A 290 -1.05 -4.55 9.33
N MET A 291 -0.77 -4.84 10.60
CA MET A 291 -1.76 -4.87 11.68
C MET A 291 -2.41 -3.50 11.88
N GLY A 292 -1.62 -2.42 11.85
CA GLY A 292 -2.12 -1.05 11.92
C GLY A 292 -3.10 -0.70 10.81
N ASN A 293 -2.85 -1.20 9.58
CA ASN A 293 -3.79 -1.05 8.47
C ASN A 293 -5.17 -1.64 8.79
N GLY A 294 -5.21 -2.83 9.39
CA GLY A 294 -6.44 -3.46 9.85
C GLY A 294 -7.16 -2.61 10.90
N SER A 295 -6.41 -2.02 11.83
CA SER A 295 -6.96 -1.18 12.91
C SER A 295 -7.59 0.11 12.40
N VAL A 296 -6.98 0.79 11.43
CA VAL A 296 -7.55 2.00 10.82
C VAL A 296 -8.88 1.66 10.14
N PHE A 297 -8.94 0.54 9.39
CA PHE A 297 -10.17 0.11 8.72
C PHE A 297 -11.19 -0.53 9.66
N GLN A 298 -10.84 -0.91 10.87
CA GLN A 298 -11.77 -1.26 11.94
C GLN A 298 -12.50 -0.01 12.48
N LEU A 299 -11.79 1.11 12.64
CA LEU A 299 -12.36 2.37 13.15
C LEU A 299 -13.16 3.13 12.08
N LEU A 300 -12.74 3.09 10.80
CA LEU A 300 -13.28 3.90 9.73
C LEU A 300 -14.79 3.74 9.50
N PRO A 301 -15.35 2.51 9.37
CA PRO A 301 -16.77 2.30 9.16
C PRO A 301 -17.63 2.76 10.34
N GLN A 302 -17.09 2.76 11.56
CA GLN A 302 -17.81 3.16 12.75
C GLN A 302 -18.09 4.65 12.80
N ARG A 303 -17.19 5.45 12.20
CA ARG A 303 -17.37 6.91 12.09
C ARG A 303 -18.03 7.33 10.77
N PHE A 304 -17.72 6.66 9.68
CA PHE A 304 -18.09 7.07 8.32
C PHE A 304 -18.80 5.95 7.53
N GLY A 305 -19.67 5.19 8.21
CA GLY A 305 -20.35 4.05 7.59
C GLY A 305 -21.18 4.41 6.35
N LYS A 306 -21.80 5.60 6.33
CA LYS A 306 -22.58 6.10 5.19
C LYS A 306 -21.71 6.58 4.02
N GLU A 307 -20.52 7.08 4.29
CA GLU A 307 -19.55 7.62 3.35
C GLU A 307 -18.35 6.68 3.14
N LEU A 308 -18.50 5.39 3.42
CA LEU A 308 -17.39 4.42 3.46
C LEU A 308 -16.60 4.37 2.14
N GLY A 309 -17.27 4.44 1.00
CA GLY A 309 -16.61 4.44 -0.32
C GLY A 309 -15.71 5.66 -0.52
N LEU A 310 -16.25 6.87 -0.27
CA LEU A 310 -15.49 8.12 -0.34
C LEU A 310 -14.30 8.11 0.63
N MET A 311 -14.56 7.69 1.88
CA MET A 311 -13.55 7.65 2.92
C MET A 311 -12.44 6.62 2.63
N THR A 312 -12.78 5.47 2.06
CA THR A 312 -11.77 4.50 1.61
C THR A 312 -10.87 5.08 0.54
N GLY A 313 -11.43 5.87 -0.39
CA GLY A 313 -10.67 6.60 -1.40
C GLY A 313 -9.72 7.64 -0.80
N LEU A 314 -10.24 8.52 0.07
CA LEU A 314 -9.47 9.59 0.72
C LEU A 314 -8.35 9.04 1.61
N VAL A 315 -8.70 8.13 2.52
CA VAL A 315 -7.73 7.49 3.43
C VAL A 315 -6.71 6.68 2.64
N GLY A 316 -7.16 5.99 1.59
CA GLY A 316 -6.28 5.26 0.68
C GLY A 316 -5.32 6.16 -0.09
N CYS A 317 -5.73 7.36 -0.48
CA CYS A 317 -4.87 8.39 -1.07
C CYS A 317 -3.79 8.83 -0.08
N GLY A 318 -4.16 9.11 1.18
CA GLY A 318 -3.20 9.42 2.25
C GLY A 318 -2.15 8.32 2.41
N GLY A 319 -2.58 7.06 2.41
CA GLY A 319 -1.65 5.93 2.46
C GLY A 319 -0.67 5.87 1.28
N GLY A 320 -1.13 6.18 0.06
CA GLY A 320 -0.28 6.30 -1.12
C GLY A 320 0.76 7.42 -0.96
N LEU A 321 0.35 8.59 -0.47
CA LEU A 321 1.27 9.69 -0.16
C LEU A 321 2.33 9.27 0.86
N GLY A 322 1.97 8.53 1.90
CA GLY A 322 2.92 8.04 2.90
C GLY A 322 3.98 7.11 2.31
N GLY A 323 3.58 6.18 1.44
CA GLY A 323 4.50 5.27 0.77
C GLY A 323 5.44 6.00 -0.21
N PHE A 324 4.90 6.97 -0.96
CA PHE A 324 5.69 7.87 -1.80
C PHE A 324 6.73 8.64 -0.97
N LEU A 325 6.31 9.21 0.17
CA LEU A 325 7.22 9.95 1.05
C LEU A 325 8.34 9.06 1.58
N LEU A 326 8.05 7.88 2.13
CA LEU A 326 9.07 6.99 2.68
C LEU A 326 10.10 6.58 1.61
N ALA A 327 9.63 6.15 0.43
CA ALA A 327 10.53 5.75 -0.66
C ALA A 327 11.47 6.90 -1.06
N ASN A 328 10.92 8.11 -1.25
CA ASN A 328 11.74 9.28 -1.61
C ASN A 328 12.69 9.72 -0.49
N MET A 329 12.25 9.69 0.77
CA MET A 329 13.13 10.01 1.92
C MET A 329 14.31 9.04 2.01
N MET A 330 14.07 7.76 1.78
CA MET A 330 15.17 6.77 1.72
C MET A 330 16.11 7.04 0.55
N GLY A 331 15.58 7.37 -0.63
CA GLY A 331 16.37 7.70 -1.81
C GLY A 331 17.23 8.96 -1.63
N GLN A 332 16.64 10.04 -1.14
CA GLN A 332 17.35 11.30 -0.86
C GLN A 332 18.40 11.11 0.24
N SER A 333 18.04 10.41 1.33
CA SER A 333 18.99 10.09 2.40
C SER A 333 20.20 9.35 1.82
N ARG A 334 20.00 8.31 1.02
CA ARG A 334 21.09 7.56 0.38
C ARG A 334 21.94 8.43 -0.53
N GLN A 335 21.33 9.30 -1.32
CA GLN A 335 22.05 10.15 -2.28
C GLN A 335 22.90 11.22 -1.60
N HIS A 336 22.40 11.86 -0.53
CA HIS A 336 23.07 12.99 0.10
C HIS A 336 23.99 12.58 1.26
N THR A 337 23.69 11.49 1.96
CA THR A 337 24.45 11.05 3.16
C THR A 337 25.17 9.74 2.97
N GLY A 338 25.00 9.05 1.86
CA GLY A 338 25.50 7.70 1.67
C GLY A 338 24.80 6.63 2.52
N SER A 339 23.82 7.00 3.34
CA SER A 339 23.10 6.12 4.28
C SER A 339 21.59 6.24 4.11
N TYR A 340 20.84 5.21 4.49
CA TYR A 340 19.37 5.20 4.54
C TYR A 340 18.82 5.71 5.89
N LEU A 341 19.68 5.94 6.87
CA LEU A 341 19.34 6.18 8.26
C LEU A 341 18.42 7.39 8.45
N ALA A 342 18.76 8.52 7.82
CA ALA A 342 17.96 9.75 7.96
C ALA A 342 16.52 9.55 7.42
N GLY A 343 16.35 8.88 6.28
CA GLY A 343 15.03 8.60 5.73
C GLY A 343 14.17 7.73 6.64
N LEU A 344 14.76 6.69 7.25
CA LEU A 344 14.08 5.82 8.21
C LEU A 344 13.71 6.58 9.49
N PHE A 345 14.59 7.44 10.00
CA PHE A 345 14.33 8.23 11.21
C PHE A 345 13.25 9.28 11.00
N VAL A 346 13.23 9.95 9.85
CA VAL A 346 12.13 10.86 9.51
C VAL A 346 10.80 10.12 9.50
N PHE A 347 10.75 8.90 8.94
CA PHE A 347 9.51 8.14 8.96
C PHE A 347 9.15 7.59 10.35
N ALA A 348 10.14 7.20 11.16
CA ALA A 348 9.94 6.85 12.57
C ALA A 348 9.36 8.03 13.38
N SER A 349 9.77 9.27 13.07
CA SER A 349 9.17 10.46 13.69
C SER A 349 7.69 10.64 13.34
N LEU A 350 7.25 10.22 12.14
CA LEU A 350 5.82 10.20 11.80
C LEU A 350 5.03 9.20 12.65
N CYS A 351 5.64 8.06 13.04
CA CYS A 351 5.02 7.14 14.00
C CYS A 351 4.84 7.80 15.38
N ILE A 352 5.83 8.57 15.83
CA ILE A 352 5.73 9.33 17.10
C ILE A 352 4.63 10.40 16.98
N LEU A 353 4.56 11.14 15.88
CA LEU A 353 3.49 12.11 15.64
C LEU A 353 2.12 11.45 15.60
N ALA A 354 2.02 10.23 15.05
CA ALA A 354 0.78 9.45 15.05
C ALA A 354 0.37 9.04 16.48
N LEU A 355 1.32 8.64 17.32
CA LEU A 355 1.08 8.36 18.75
C LEU A 355 0.57 9.60 19.50
N ILE A 356 1.19 10.75 19.27
CA ILE A 356 0.75 12.03 19.83
C ILE A 356 -0.68 12.35 19.34
N GLY A 357 -0.91 12.24 18.02
CA GLY A 357 -2.22 12.47 17.41
C GLY A 357 -3.33 11.56 17.98
N LEU A 358 -3.03 10.27 18.21
CA LEU A 358 -3.96 9.35 18.86
C LEU A 358 -4.35 9.81 20.28
N ASN A 359 -3.39 10.33 21.05
CA ASN A 359 -3.69 10.87 22.39
C ASN A 359 -4.62 12.10 22.32
N PHE A 360 -4.45 12.98 21.32
CA PHE A 360 -5.35 14.11 21.10
C PHE A 360 -6.76 13.68 20.74
N VAL A 361 -6.94 12.70 19.83
CA VAL A 361 -8.26 12.29 19.37
C VAL A 361 -8.96 11.31 20.31
N LYS A 362 -8.21 10.54 21.09
CA LYS A 362 -8.73 9.44 21.95
C LYS A 362 -9.92 9.85 22.81
N ARG A 363 -9.81 10.96 23.57
CA ARG A 363 -10.89 11.41 24.46
C ARG A 363 -12.11 11.84 23.62
N ARG A 364 -11.90 12.68 22.61
CA ARG A 364 -12.95 13.18 21.72
C ARG A 364 -13.68 12.02 21.02
N TRP A 365 -12.97 11.09 20.41
CA TRP A 365 -13.58 9.98 19.71
C TRP A 365 -14.40 9.08 20.62
N ARG A 366 -13.92 8.78 21.82
CA ARG A 366 -14.65 7.96 22.79
C ARG A 366 -15.90 8.60 23.35
N THR A 367 -15.94 9.91 23.48
CA THR A 367 -17.08 10.65 24.01
C THR A 367 -18.09 11.12 22.94
N THR A 368 -17.71 11.03 21.66
CA THR A 368 -18.58 11.39 20.54
C THR A 368 -19.12 10.13 19.86
N TRP A 369 -18.68 9.88 18.64
CA TRP A 369 -19.17 8.75 17.85
C TRP A 369 -18.80 7.38 18.44
N GLY A 370 -17.70 7.27 19.17
CA GLY A 370 -17.32 6.03 19.82
C GLY A 370 -18.20 5.64 21.01
N ALA A 371 -18.95 6.56 21.59
CA ALA A 371 -19.92 6.25 22.64
C ALA A 371 -21.11 5.41 22.13
N VAL A 372 -21.42 5.51 20.83
CA VAL A 372 -22.50 4.80 20.15
C VAL A 372 -22.01 3.77 19.14
N ALA A 373 -20.69 3.54 19.07
CA ALA A 373 -20.11 2.60 18.14
C ALA A 373 -20.49 1.15 18.48
N ALA A 374 -20.78 0.36 17.46
CA ALA A 374 -21.15 -1.05 17.60
C ALA A 374 -19.98 -1.95 18.04
N ALA A 375 -18.74 -1.47 17.91
CA ALA A 375 -17.54 -2.16 18.34
C ALA A 375 -16.65 -1.24 19.21
N ARG A 376 -15.70 -1.83 19.93
CA ARG A 376 -14.73 -1.08 20.74
C ARG A 376 -13.85 -0.19 19.86
N ILE A 377 -13.67 1.07 20.26
CA ILE A 377 -12.80 2.02 19.58
C ILE A 377 -11.48 2.23 20.34
#